data_6b0ac393655a64126841928f8697ee4e
#
_entry.id   6b0ac393655a64126841928f8697ee4e
#
_cell.length_a   1.000
_cell.length_b   1.000
_cell.length_c   1.000
_cell.angle_alpha   90.00
_cell.angle_beta   90.00
_cell.angle_gamma   90.00
#
_symmetry.space_group_name_H-M   'P 1'
#
loop_
_entity.id
_entity.type
_entity.pdbx_description
1 polymer ?
#
loop_
_entity_poly.entity_id
_entity_poly.type
_entity_poly.pdbx_seq_one_letter_code
_entity_poly.pdbx_strand_id
1 'polypeptide(L)'
;MLTVLQNAVMWLFITVAYLTCISEKSDASPEVSMDGEIVRYHGYPYEEHEVVTDDGYYLTIQRIPHGRDNPGSMTPKPAVLLQHGLVLEGSNWVTNLPNGSLGFILADAGYDVWIGNSRGNSWSRKHRDFEFHHQEYSAYSFHEMAMYDLPATINYILQKTGQEQLYYVAYSQGTTTGFIAFSSIPELDRKIKMFFALAPITTNSNMKSPLVRVFDLPEKLVKVCPHHMLIWCESEGGTGKVLSPETCSTSLPFPCTMCALCIEQVHLTNVSNGFLQSRIDVYLSRYPDSTSLKNMLHWRQVIFPAFLPQTTLFVFQTTPPFYELENMKAPLAAWYGGKDWISAPEDVNITLPRITNLMYKKYIPEFVHFDFLWGMQAYEQVYKEMLELMERST
;
A
#
# COMPACT_ATOMS: atom_id res chain seq x y z
N MET A 1 3.57 27.28 -27.05
CA MET A 1 5.05 27.26 -27.07
C MET A 1 5.63 27.06 -25.68
N LEU A 2 5.18 27.76 -24.63
CA LEU A 2 5.67 27.60 -23.27
C LEU A 2 5.42 26.18 -22.70
N THR A 3 4.24 25.59 -22.93
CA THR A 3 3.85 24.25 -22.48
C THR A 3 4.66 23.12 -23.13
N VAL A 4 5.04 23.27 -24.39
CA VAL A 4 5.90 22.31 -25.10
C VAL A 4 7.33 22.38 -24.58
N LEU A 5 7.83 23.57 -24.25
CA LEU A 5 9.16 23.76 -23.68
C LEU A 5 9.23 23.19 -22.24
N GLN A 6 8.19 23.42 -21.42
CA GLN A 6 8.08 22.83 -20.07
C GLN A 6 8.04 21.30 -20.10
N ASN A 7 7.29 20.72 -21.04
CA ASN A 7 7.27 19.28 -21.22
C ASN A 7 8.63 18.74 -21.69
N ALA A 8 9.32 19.41 -22.62
CA ALA A 8 10.63 19.00 -23.10
C ALA A 8 11.71 19.09 -21.99
N VAL A 9 11.67 20.13 -21.17
CA VAL A 9 12.57 20.30 -20.02
C VAL A 9 12.29 19.22 -18.95
N MET A 10 11.03 18.94 -18.67
CA MET A 10 10.63 17.85 -17.76
C MET A 10 11.15 16.49 -18.25
N TRP A 11 11.01 16.19 -19.55
CA TRP A 11 11.54 14.95 -20.15
C TRP A 11 13.06 14.88 -20.10
N LEU A 12 13.76 16.01 -20.27
CA LEU A 12 15.21 16.07 -20.16
C LEU A 12 15.67 15.77 -18.73
N PHE A 13 15.01 16.33 -17.71
CA PHE A 13 15.32 16.05 -16.30
C PHE A 13 15.04 14.59 -15.93
N ILE A 14 13.93 14.01 -16.41
CA ILE A 14 13.60 12.59 -16.19
C ILE A 14 14.66 11.69 -16.82
N THR A 15 15.10 12.01 -18.05
CA THR A 15 16.14 11.24 -18.75
C THR A 15 17.51 11.36 -18.08
N VAL A 16 17.87 12.53 -17.59
CA VAL A 16 19.15 12.77 -16.90
C VAL A 16 19.14 12.08 -15.51
N ALA A 17 18.05 12.18 -14.74
CA ALA A 17 17.91 11.47 -13.46
C ALA A 17 17.99 9.94 -13.66
N TYR A 18 17.37 9.44 -14.71
CA TYR A 18 17.42 8.01 -15.06
C TYR A 18 18.83 7.56 -15.45
N LEU A 19 19.56 8.34 -16.24
CA LEU A 19 20.95 8.03 -16.66
C LEU A 19 21.95 8.11 -15.48
N THR A 20 21.71 8.98 -14.50
CA THR A 20 22.55 9.05 -13.30
C THR A 20 22.29 7.89 -12.34
N CYS A 21 21.07 7.37 -12.22
CA CYS A 21 20.76 6.17 -11.44
C CYS A 21 21.39 4.88 -11.99
N ILE A 22 21.70 4.81 -13.30
CA ILE A 22 22.31 3.62 -13.93
C ILE A 22 23.83 3.57 -13.76
N SER A 23 24.48 4.70 -13.45
CA SER A 23 25.95 4.82 -13.48
C SER A 23 26.67 4.22 -12.26
N GLU A 24 25.99 3.92 -11.17
CA GLU A 24 26.57 3.27 -10.00
C GLU A 24 26.04 1.83 -9.87
N LYS A 25 26.82 0.86 -10.37
CA LYS A 25 26.70 -0.53 -9.92
C LYS A 25 27.15 -0.57 -8.45
N SER A 26 26.22 -0.36 -7.54
CA SER A 26 26.42 -0.77 -6.15
C SER A 26 26.40 -2.30 -6.12
N ASP A 27 27.33 -2.91 -5.40
CA ASP A 27 27.25 -4.33 -5.05
C ASP A 27 25.89 -4.56 -4.42
N ALA A 28 25.05 -5.38 -5.04
CA ALA A 28 23.71 -5.67 -4.59
C ALA A 28 23.80 -6.18 -3.15
N SER A 29 23.36 -5.36 -2.21
CA SER A 29 23.27 -5.80 -0.81
C SER A 29 22.33 -6.99 -0.72
N PRO A 30 22.55 -7.94 0.20
CA PRO A 30 21.64 -9.10 0.41
C PRO A 30 20.18 -8.71 0.65
N GLU A 31 19.92 -7.43 0.92
CA GLU A 31 18.59 -6.86 1.16
C GLU A 31 17.67 -6.81 -0.06
N VAL A 32 18.16 -7.13 -1.25
CA VAL A 32 17.37 -7.12 -2.51
C VAL A 32 16.61 -8.43 -2.73
N SER A 33 16.88 -9.45 -1.93
CA SER A 33 16.23 -10.75 -2.03
C SER A 33 14.92 -10.81 -1.21
N MET A 34 14.14 -11.86 -1.40
CA MET A 34 12.75 -12.07 -0.93
C MET A 34 12.51 -11.64 0.54
N ASP A 35 11.29 -11.18 0.86
CA ASP A 35 10.92 -10.62 2.18
C ASP A 35 11.29 -11.51 3.38
N GLY A 36 11.14 -12.83 3.26
CA GLY A 36 11.59 -13.76 4.29
C GLY A 36 13.09 -13.72 4.53
N GLU A 37 13.88 -13.40 3.51
CA GLU A 37 15.33 -13.23 3.63
C GLU A 37 15.68 -11.92 4.31
N ILE A 38 14.97 -10.81 4.01
CA ILE A 38 15.14 -9.54 4.71
C ILE A 38 14.87 -9.70 6.20
N VAL A 39 13.73 -10.29 6.55
CA VAL A 39 13.33 -10.49 7.94
C VAL A 39 14.35 -11.35 8.69
N ARG A 40 14.77 -12.48 8.10
CA ARG A 40 15.80 -13.36 8.67
C ARG A 40 17.18 -12.73 8.70
N TYR A 41 17.56 -11.97 7.68
CA TYR A 41 18.81 -11.22 7.63
C TYR A 41 18.96 -10.26 8.83
N HIS A 42 17.88 -9.61 9.21
CA HIS A 42 17.85 -8.76 10.39
C HIS A 42 17.67 -9.51 11.72
N GLY A 43 17.66 -10.84 11.69
CA GLY A 43 17.63 -11.69 12.88
C GLY A 43 16.24 -11.91 13.50
N TYR A 44 15.16 -11.64 12.74
CA TYR A 44 13.80 -11.89 13.19
C TYR A 44 13.28 -13.25 12.70
N PRO A 45 12.40 -13.91 13.48
CA PRO A 45 11.68 -15.08 13.02
C PRO A 45 10.68 -14.69 11.93
N TYR A 46 10.45 -15.60 11.00
CA TYR A 46 9.55 -15.37 9.87
C TYR A 46 8.72 -16.63 9.59
N GLU A 47 7.43 -16.44 9.46
CA GLU A 47 6.47 -17.44 9.02
C GLU A 47 5.68 -16.91 7.82
N GLU A 48 5.25 -17.81 6.95
CA GLU A 48 4.38 -17.53 5.82
C GLU A 48 3.12 -18.40 5.91
N HIS A 49 1.97 -17.80 5.65
CA HIS A 49 0.68 -18.47 5.75
C HIS A 49 -0.15 -18.17 4.50
N GLU A 50 -0.93 -19.15 4.05
CA GLU A 50 -1.88 -19.01 2.98
C GLU A 50 -3.30 -18.89 3.57
N VAL A 51 -4.04 -17.87 3.14
CA VAL A 51 -5.43 -17.61 3.54
C VAL A 51 -6.32 -17.66 2.31
N VAL A 52 -7.41 -18.43 2.39
CA VAL A 52 -8.37 -18.54 1.28
C VAL A 52 -9.56 -17.65 1.56
N THR A 53 -9.90 -16.79 0.59
CA THR A 53 -11.09 -15.94 0.67
C THR A 53 -12.34 -16.70 0.24
N ASP A 54 -13.52 -16.24 0.67
CA ASP A 54 -14.79 -16.88 0.31
C ASP A 54 -15.05 -16.89 -1.21
N ASP A 55 -14.56 -15.90 -1.92
CA ASP A 55 -14.63 -15.79 -3.38
C ASP A 55 -13.49 -16.48 -4.13
N GLY A 56 -12.59 -17.21 -3.42
CA GLY A 56 -11.66 -18.20 -3.99
C GLY A 56 -10.22 -17.73 -4.22
N TYR A 57 -9.84 -16.53 -3.77
CA TYR A 57 -8.44 -16.08 -3.83
C TYR A 57 -7.60 -16.69 -2.70
N TYR A 58 -6.34 -16.98 -3.01
CA TYR A 58 -5.34 -17.39 -2.03
C TYR A 58 -4.43 -16.20 -1.74
N LEU A 59 -4.46 -15.73 -0.50
CA LEU A 59 -3.65 -14.61 -0.04
C LEU A 59 -2.46 -15.15 0.75
N THR A 60 -1.27 -14.71 0.41
CA THR A 60 -0.08 -14.98 1.21
C THR A 60 0.07 -13.89 2.26
N ILE A 61 0.02 -14.25 3.52
CA ILE A 61 0.30 -13.35 4.63
C ILE A 61 1.57 -13.77 5.36
N GLN A 62 2.31 -12.81 5.86
CA GLN A 62 3.60 -13.02 6.52
C GLN A 62 3.46 -12.74 8.02
N ARG A 63 4.29 -13.37 8.86
CA ARG A 63 4.27 -13.18 10.31
C ARG A 63 5.66 -13.04 10.88
N ILE A 64 5.83 -12.06 11.77
CA ILE A 64 6.97 -11.90 12.66
C ILE A 64 6.43 -12.12 14.10
N PRO A 65 6.51 -13.35 14.65
CA PRO A 65 5.82 -13.69 15.90
C PRO A 65 6.43 -13.04 17.16
N HIS A 66 7.65 -12.54 17.07
CA HIS A 66 8.32 -11.85 18.18
C HIS A 66 9.53 -11.04 17.72
N GLY A 67 10.01 -10.11 18.53
CA GLY A 67 11.25 -9.39 18.33
C GLY A 67 12.49 -10.27 18.57
N ARG A 68 13.65 -9.70 18.31
CA ARG A 68 14.96 -10.39 18.41
C ARG A 68 15.32 -10.79 19.83
N ASP A 69 15.01 -9.95 20.81
CA ASP A 69 15.48 -10.11 22.20
C ASP A 69 14.57 -10.97 23.08
N ASN A 70 13.44 -11.44 22.54
CA ASN A 70 12.45 -12.25 23.28
C ASN A 70 12.10 -13.58 22.61
N PRO A 71 13.08 -14.44 22.22
CA PRO A 71 12.81 -15.75 21.71
C PRO A 71 12.26 -16.64 22.85
N GLY A 72 10.99 -17.04 22.76
CA GLY A 72 10.43 -18.04 23.67
C GLY A 72 9.60 -17.51 24.84
N SER A 73 9.23 -16.23 24.87
CA SER A 73 8.19 -15.76 25.79
C SER A 73 6.87 -16.49 25.48
N MET A 74 6.37 -17.29 26.42
CA MET A 74 5.09 -18.01 26.32
C MET A 74 3.86 -17.09 26.56
N THR A 75 4.08 -15.82 26.86
CA THR A 75 2.98 -14.86 27.03
C THR A 75 2.34 -14.55 25.69
N PRO A 76 1.01 -14.66 25.56
CA PRO A 76 0.31 -14.26 24.34
C PRO A 76 0.63 -12.78 24.01
N LYS A 77 1.13 -12.54 22.80
CA LYS A 77 1.43 -11.19 22.32
C LYS A 77 0.24 -10.66 21.56
N PRO A 78 -0.17 -9.37 21.77
CA PRO A 78 -1.27 -8.80 21.01
C PRO A 78 -0.96 -8.84 19.51
N ALA A 79 -1.93 -9.30 18.71
CA ALA A 79 -1.79 -9.39 17.28
C ALA A 79 -1.98 -8.01 16.61
N VAL A 80 -1.13 -7.72 15.61
CA VAL A 80 -1.21 -6.51 14.79
C VAL A 80 -1.19 -6.93 13.33
N LEU A 81 -2.18 -6.50 12.55
CA LEU A 81 -2.21 -6.66 11.09
C LEU A 81 -1.76 -5.36 10.42
N LEU A 82 -0.71 -5.43 9.59
CA LEU A 82 -0.20 -4.35 8.77
C LEU A 82 -0.69 -4.51 7.32
N GLN A 83 -1.41 -3.52 6.78
CA GLN A 83 -1.98 -3.57 5.44
C GLN A 83 -1.44 -2.45 4.56
N HIS A 84 -0.84 -2.83 3.43
CA HIS A 84 -0.22 -1.93 2.47
C HIS A 84 -1.21 -1.12 1.62
N GLY A 85 -0.68 -0.15 0.85
CA GLY A 85 -1.41 0.72 -0.06
C GLY A 85 -1.57 0.18 -1.49
N LEU A 86 -2.09 1.03 -2.38
CA LEU A 86 -2.23 0.75 -3.81
C LEU A 86 -0.85 0.50 -4.44
N VAL A 87 -0.75 -0.52 -5.30
CA VAL A 87 0.46 -0.95 -6.01
C VAL A 87 1.69 -1.17 -5.12
N LEU A 88 1.43 -1.58 -3.87
CA LEU A 88 2.43 -2.02 -2.91
C LEU A 88 2.23 -3.49 -2.54
N GLU A 89 3.17 -4.02 -1.77
CA GLU A 89 3.11 -5.36 -1.17
C GLU A 89 3.67 -5.32 0.26
N GLY A 90 3.61 -6.45 0.98
CA GLY A 90 3.88 -6.49 2.41
C GLY A 90 5.26 -6.01 2.85
N SER A 91 6.29 -6.16 2.00
CA SER A 91 7.64 -5.76 2.38
C SER A 91 7.80 -4.27 2.71
N ASN A 92 6.86 -3.42 2.27
CA ASN A 92 6.91 -1.99 2.60
C ASN A 92 6.99 -1.71 4.12
N TRP A 93 6.60 -2.68 4.95
CA TRP A 93 6.66 -2.60 6.41
C TRP A 93 7.99 -3.03 7.02
N VAL A 94 8.89 -3.65 6.22
CA VAL A 94 10.18 -4.20 6.65
C VAL A 94 11.35 -3.79 5.74
N THR A 95 11.10 -2.92 4.75
CA THR A 95 12.08 -2.53 3.73
C THR A 95 13.21 -1.64 4.29
N ASN A 96 12.97 -0.88 5.34
CA ASN A 96 13.99 -0.07 6.02
C ASN A 96 14.79 -0.90 7.03
N LEU A 97 15.79 -0.26 7.65
CA LEU A 97 16.51 -0.84 8.79
C LEU A 97 15.54 -1.10 9.96
N PRO A 98 15.88 -2.00 10.89
CA PRO A 98 14.98 -2.37 12.00
C PRO A 98 14.43 -1.19 12.81
N ASN A 99 15.22 -0.16 13.02
CA ASN A 99 14.79 1.05 13.75
C ASN A 99 13.94 2.04 12.93
N GLY A 100 13.77 1.78 11.63
CA GLY A 100 12.97 2.60 10.73
C GLY A 100 11.81 1.84 10.05
N SER A 101 11.66 0.54 10.31
CA SER A 101 10.62 -0.32 9.76
C SER A 101 9.57 -0.66 10.81
N LEU A 102 8.31 -0.27 10.58
CA LEU A 102 7.24 -0.47 11.56
C LEU A 102 7.05 -1.94 11.94
N GLY A 103 7.21 -2.88 10.99
CA GLY A 103 7.09 -4.31 11.25
C GLY A 103 8.09 -4.80 12.31
N PHE A 104 9.34 -4.36 12.23
CA PHE A 104 10.37 -4.71 13.21
C PHE A 104 10.17 -4.00 14.54
N ILE A 105 9.82 -2.70 14.50
CA ILE A 105 9.57 -1.89 15.68
C ILE A 105 8.45 -2.50 16.55
N LEU A 106 7.35 -2.91 15.93
CA LEU A 106 6.24 -3.57 16.63
C LEU A 106 6.64 -4.93 17.19
N ALA A 107 7.39 -5.73 16.44
CA ALA A 107 7.88 -7.02 16.92
C ALA A 107 8.81 -6.87 18.13
N ASP A 108 9.74 -5.92 18.09
CA ASP A 108 10.65 -5.61 19.24
C ASP A 108 9.87 -5.01 20.43
N ALA A 109 8.76 -4.30 20.19
CA ALA A 109 7.85 -3.81 21.22
C ALA A 109 6.93 -4.90 21.83
N GLY A 110 7.05 -6.16 21.37
CA GLY A 110 6.36 -7.29 21.98
C GLY A 110 5.03 -7.67 21.32
N TYR A 111 4.76 -7.21 20.12
CA TYR A 111 3.58 -7.58 19.33
C TYR A 111 3.84 -8.80 18.44
N ASP A 112 2.77 -9.53 18.13
CA ASP A 112 2.72 -10.58 17.12
C ASP A 112 2.30 -9.91 15.79
N VAL A 113 3.27 -9.68 14.90
CA VAL A 113 3.11 -8.84 13.72
C VAL A 113 2.73 -9.69 12.51
N TRP A 114 1.60 -9.39 11.91
CA TRP A 114 1.10 -9.99 10.69
C TRP A 114 1.11 -8.96 9.56
N ILE A 115 1.56 -9.36 8.38
CA ILE A 115 1.71 -8.50 7.22
C ILE A 115 0.82 -9.06 6.11
N GLY A 116 -0.18 -8.27 5.71
CA GLY A 116 -1.14 -8.63 4.67
C GLY A 116 -0.61 -8.35 3.27
N ASN A 117 -1.01 -9.17 2.31
CA ASN A 117 -0.82 -8.97 0.88
C ASN A 117 -2.18 -9.05 0.19
N SER A 118 -2.58 -7.95 -0.45
CA SER A 118 -3.84 -7.90 -1.20
C SER A 118 -3.79 -8.80 -2.43
N ARG A 119 -4.96 -9.32 -2.84
CA ARG A 119 -5.10 -10.09 -4.07
C ARG A 119 -4.48 -9.38 -5.27
N GLY A 120 -3.80 -10.14 -6.10
CA GLY A 120 -3.19 -9.68 -7.35
C GLY A 120 -1.83 -9.02 -7.23
N ASN A 121 -1.32 -8.76 -6.03
CA ASN A 121 0.09 -8.38 -5.87
C ASN A 121 1.01 -9.59 -6.09
N SER A 122 2.33 -9.40 -6.10
CA SER A 122 3.31 -10.46 -6.40
C SER A 122 3.22 -11.69 -5.50
N TRP A 123 2.67 -11.55 -4.29
CA TRP A 123 2.50 -12.63 -3.31
C TRP A 123 1.17 -13.37 -3.41
N SER A 124 0.11 -12.73 -3.93
CA SER A 124 -1.27 -13.21 -3.86
C SER A 124 -1.90 -13.32 -5.25
N ARG A 125 -1.27 -14.09 -6.16
CA ARG A 125 -1.66 -14.25 -7.57
C ARG A 125 -2.42 -15.54 -7.87
N LYS A 126 -2.86 -16.28 -6.85
CA LYS A 126 -3.53 -17.57 -7.01
C LYS A 126 -5.03 -17.47 -6.74
N HIS A 127 -5.82 -18.15 -7.56
CA HIS A 127 -7.26 -18.31 -7.40
C HIS A 127 -7.66 -19.77 -7.57
N ARG A 128 -8.75 -20.20 -6.91
CA ARG A 128 -9.22 -21.58 -6.96
C ARG A 128 -9.63 -22.02 -8.36
N ASP A 129 -10.33 -21.16 -9.10
CA ASP A 129 -11.02 -21.48 -10.34
C ASP A 129 -10.44 -20.76 -11.57
N PHE A 130 -9.64 -19.71 -11.37
CA PHE A 130 -9.14 -18.85 -12.45
C PHE A 130 -7.63 -18.78 -12.46
N GLU A 131 -7.02 -18.79 -13.63
CA GLU A 131 -5.62 -18.46 -13.81
C GLU A 131 -5.41 -16.94 -13.77
N PHE A 132 -4.25 -16.52 -13.32
CA PHE A 132 -3.87 -15.12 -13.12
C PHE A 132 -4.09 -14.22 -14.36
N HIS A 133 -3.92 -14.78 -15.57
CA HIS A 133 -4.09 -14.05 -16.82
C HIS A 133 -5.55 -13.98 -17.33
N HIS A 134 -6.48 -14.63 -16.66
CA HIS A 134 -7.88 -14.61 -17.07
C HIS A 134 -8.56 -13.32 -16.62
N GLN A 135 -9.51 -12.84 -17.43
CA GLN A 135 -10.27 -11.62 -17.14
C GLN A 135 -11.06 -11.75 -15.83
N GLU A 136 -11.60 -12.93 -15.57
CA GLU A 136 -12.36 -13.25 -14.36
C GLU A 136 -11.50 -13.11 -13.11
N TYR A 137 -10.22 -13.50 -13.18
CA TYR A 137 -9.28 -13.30 -12.08
C TYR A 137 -9.11 -11.82 -11.71
N SER A 138 -9.05 -10.94 -12.69
CA SER A 138 -8.81 -9.50 -12.47
C SER A 138 -10.09 -8.69 -12.23
N ALA A 139 -11.24 -9.36 -12.04
CA ALA A 139 -12.55 -8.71 -11.82
C ALA A 139 -12.75 -8.20 -10.37
N TYR A 140 -11.74 -7.58 -9.77
CA TYR A 140 -11.76 -7.06 -8.40
C TYR A 140 -11.27 -5.62 -8.30
N SER A 141 -11.65 -4.96 -7.19
CA SER A 141 -11.18 -3.65 -6.78
C SER A 141 -10.92 -3.62 -5.26
N PHE A 142 -10.63 -2.46 -4.69
CA PHE A 142 -10.54 -2.31 -3.23
C PHE A 142 -11.86 -2.65 -2.51
N HIS A 143 -12.99 -2.68 -3.21
CA HIS A 143 -14.26 -3.15 -2.65
C HIS A 143 -14.19 -4.65 -2.31
N GLU A 144 -13.81 -5.47 -3.26
CA GLU A 144 -13.66 -6.91 -3.05
C GLU A 144 -12.55 -7.22 -2.04
N MET A 145 -11.46 -6.43 -2.01
CA MET A 145 -10.43 -6.54 -0.97
C MET A 145 -11.00 -6.28 0.43
N ALA A 146 -11.88 -5.28 0.56
CA ALA A 146 -12.53 -4.95 1.83
C ALA A 146 -13.56 -6.01 2.27
N MET A 147 -14.30 -6.58 1.32
CA MET A 147 -15.41 -7.48 1.61
C MET A 147 -15.00 -8.95 1.76
N TYR A 148 -13.84 -9.34 1.21
CA TYR A 148 -13.37 -10.72 1.20
C TYR A 148 -11.95 -10.89 1.76
N ASP A 149 -10.93 -10.10 1.30
CA ASP A 149 -9.54 -10.29 1.75
C ASP A 149 -9.38 -9.96 3.22
N LEU A 150 -9.87 -8.80 3.63
CA LEU A 150 -9.68 -8.32 4.98
C LEU A 150 -10.42 -9.18 6.01
N PRO A 151 -11.69 -9.58 5.81
CA PRO A 151 -12.38 -10.53 6.70
C PRO A 151 -11.68 -11.89 6.78
N ALA A 152 -11.27 -12.47 5.67
CA ALA A 152 -10.57 -13.76 5.64
C ALA A 152 -9.26 -13.69 6.43
N THR A 153 -8.47 -12.63 6.21
CA THR A 153 -7.19 -12.41 6.88
C THR A 153 -7.36 -12.21 8.39
N ILE A 154 -8.27 -11.33 8.82
CA ILE A 154 -8.52 -11.06 10.25
C ILE A 154 -9.01 -12.32 10.96
N ASN A 155 -9.98 -13.05 10.37
CA ASN A 155 -10.51 -14.26 10.96
C ASN A 155 -9.43 -15.34 11.09
N TYR A 156 -8.58 -15.51 10.09
CA TYR A 156 -7.44 -16.42 10.13
C TYR A 156 -6.48 -16.09 11.27
N ILE A 157 -6.07 -14.83 11.40
CA ILE A 157 -5.14 -14.37 12.44
C ILE A 157 -5.73 -14.63 13.83
N LEU A 158 -6.97 -14.25 14.07
CA LEU A 158 -7.63 -14.44 15.35
C LEU A 158 -7.80 -15.92 15.70
N GLN A 159 -8.16 -16.76 14.73
CA GLN A 159 -8.20 -18.21 14.91
C GLN A 159 -6.80 -18.78 15.24
N LYS A 160 -5.77 -18.32 14.54
CA LYS A 160 -4.39 -18.82 14.72
C LYS A 160 -3.78 -18.42 16.05
N THR A 161 -4.10 -17.22 16.53
CA THR A 161 -3.55 -16.65 17.78
C THR A 161 -4.43 -16.93 19.00
N GLY A 162 -5.67 -17.37 18.81
CA GLY A 162 -6.65 -17.56 19.89
C GLY A 162 -7.14 -16.25 20.51
N GLN A 163 -6.97 -15.12 19.83
CA GLN A 163 -7.38 -13.81 20.31
C GLN A 163 -8.75 -13.42 19.77
N GLU A 164 -9.47 -12.58 20.51
CA GLU A 164 -10.80 -12.06 20.10
C GLU A 164 -10.69 -10.80 19.24
N GLN A 165 -9.63 -10.01 19.44
CA GLN A 165 -9.39 -8.74 18.75
C GLN A 165 -7.92 -8.63 18.33
N LEU A 166 -7.68 -7.79 17.32
CA LEU A 166 -6.34 -7.39 16.88
C LEU A 166 -6.29 -5.87 16.59
N TYR A 167 -5.07 -5.34 16.52
CA TYR A 167 -4.83 -4.01 16.00
C TYR A 167 -4.73 -4.05 14.47
N TYR A 168 -5.35 -3.11 13.81
CA TYR A 168 -5.25 -2.94 12.36
C TYR A 168 -4.49 -1.67 12.05
N VAL A 169 -3.33 -1.78 11.43
CA VAL A 169 -2.52 -0.65 10.95
C VAL A 169 -2.54 -0.66 9.44
N ALA A 170 -2.97 0.42 8.84
CA ALA A 170 -3.11 0.47 7.39
C ALA A 170 -2.58 1.79 6.80
N TYR A 171 -2.13 1.69 5.57
CA TYR A 171 -1.58 2.80 4.82
C TYR A 171 -2.32 3.00 3.50
N SER A 172 -2.65 4.27 3.16
CA SER A 172 -3.22 4.64 1.85
C SER A 172 -4.45 3.79 1.49
N GLN A 173 -4.49 3.05 0.36
CA GLN A 173 -5.59 2.15 -0.01
C GLN A 173 -5.93 1.12 1.08
N GLY A 174 -4.94 0.68 1.88
CA GLY A 174 -5.22 -0.18 3.03
C GLY A 174 -6.16 0.46 4.04
N THR A 175 -6.11 1.79 4.19
CA THR A 175 -7.09 2.51 5.04
C THR A 175 -8.48 2.50 4.43
N THR A 176 -8.58 2.64 3.10
CA THR A 176 -9.85 2.56 2.36
C THR A 176 -10.52 1.21 2.58
N THR A 177 -9.76 0.11 2.45
CA THR A 177 -10.29 -1.25 2.70
C THR A 177 -10.77 -1.41 4.14
N GLY A 178 -10.04 -0.86 5.12
CA GLY A 178 -10.44 -0.85 6.53
C GLY A 178 -11.73 -0.05 6.76
N PHE A 179 -11.82 1.18 6.26
CA PHE A 179 -13.02 2.00 6.38
C PHE A 179 -14.26 1.32 5.78
N ILE A 180 -14.13 0.71 4.60
CA ILE A 180 -15.22 -0.01 3.94
C ILE A 180 -15.63 -1.23 4.78
N ALA A 181 -14.68 -2.09 5.14
CA ALA A 181 -14.95 -3.33 5.84
C ALA A 181 -15.59 -3.09 7.22
N PHE A 182 -15.04 -2.18 8.01
CA PHE A 182 -15.50 -1.95 9.38
C PHE A 182 -16.81 -1.15 9.43
N SER A 183 -17.09 -0.31 8.43
CA SER A 183 -18.41 0.34 8.33
C SER A 183 -19.50 -0.57 7.77
N SER A 184 -19.14 -1.61 6.99
CA SER A 184 -20.08 -2.49 6.30
C SER A 184 -20.32 -3.83 7.00
N ILE A 185 -19.37 -4.30 7.81
CA ILE A 185 -19.37 -5.63 8.46
C ILE A 185 -19.26 -5.45 9.99
N PRO A 186 -20.36 -5.27 10.71
CA PRO A 186 -20.32 -4.99 12.16
C PRO A 186 -19.64 -6.08 12.99
N GLU A 187 -19.66 -7.34 12.53
CA GLU A 187 -18.98 -8.45 13.21
C GLU A 187 -17.47 -8.35 13.08
N LEU A 188 -16.96 -7.85 11.95
CA LEU A 188 -15.56 -7.62 11.75
C LEU A 188 -15.07 -6.39 12.52
N ASP A 189 -15.88 -5.32 12.53
CA ASP A 189 -15.60 -4.09 13.25
C ASP A 189 -15.34 -4.36 14.75
N ARG A 190 -16.14 -5.23 15.38
CA ARG A 190 -15.94 -5.65 16.80
C ARG A 190 -14.64 -6.39 17.07
N LYS A 191 -14.00 -6.95 16.05
CA LYS A 191 -12.70 -7.65 16.13
C LYS A 191 -11.51 -6.71 16.10
N ILE A 192 -11.76 -5.41 15.89
CA ILE A 192 -10.71 -4.40 15.83
C ILE A 192 -10.59 -3.70 17.18
N LYS A 193 -9.46 -3.90 17.83
CA LYS A 193 -9.15 -3.23 19.10
C LYS A 193 -8.90 -1.74 18.90
N MET A 194 -8.13 -1.39 17.87
CA MET A 194 -7.93 -0.03 17.37
C MET A 194 -7.46 -0.07 15.92
N PHE A 195 -7.98 0.85 15.11
CA PHE A 195 -7.56 1.07 13.74
C PHE A 195 -6.61 2.27 13.68
N PHE A 196 -5.40 2.06 13.18
CA PHE A 196 -4.37 3.07 12.96
C PHE A 196 -4.28 3.37 11.47
N ALA A 197 -4.71 4.56 11.06
CA ALA A 197 -4.79 4.97 9.67
C ALA A 197 -3.65 5.95 9.31
N LEU A 198 -2.75 5.50 8.44
CA LEU A 198 -1.63 6.30 7.93
C LEU A 198 -1.97 6.79 6.53
N ALA A 199 -1.93 8.11 6.32
CA ALA A 199 -2.36 8.76 5.07
C ALA A 199 -3.75 8.25 4.61
N PRO A 200 -4.82 8.43 5.43
CA PRO A 200 -6.14 7.85 5.20
C PRO A 200 -6.82 8.38 3.94
N ILE A 201 -7.43 7.49 3.15
CA ILE A 201 -8.15 7.86 1.94
C ILE A 201 -9.55 7.23 1.97
N THR A 202 -10.60 8.06 1.82
CA THR A 202 -11.99 7.64 1.59
C THR A 202 -12.60 8.37 0.41
N THR A 203 -12.22 9.62 0.21
CA THR A 203 -12.46 10.44 -0.98
C THR A 203 -11.12 10.93 -1.49
N ASN A 204 -11.02 11.28 -2.76
CA ASN A 204 -9.76 11.71 -3.36
C ASN A 204 -9.96 12.80 -4.43
N SER A 205 -10.99 13.61 -4.25
CA SER A 205 -11.37 14.69 -5.20
C SER A 205 -10.38 15.85 -5.21
N ASN A 206 -9.58 16.00 -4.16
CA ASN A 206 -8.56 17.03 -4.02
C ASN A 206 -7.14 16.53 -4.28
N MET A 207 -6.99 15.34 -4.87
CA MET A 207 -5.69 14.77 -5.23
C MET A 207 -4.92 15.72 -6.17
N LYS A 208 -3.71 16.06 -5.78
CA LYS A 208 -2.81 16.99 -6.50
C LYS A 208 -1.68 16.27 -7.24
N SER A 209 -1.47 15.01 -6.96
CA SER A 209 -0.40 14.20 -7.55
C SER A 209 -0.55 14.11 -9.07
N PRO A 210 0.55 14.23 -9.85
CA PRO A 210 0.55 13.92 -11.27
C PRO A 210 0.01 12.54 -11.65
N LEU A 211 -0.05 11.60 -10.70
CA LEU A 211 -0.74 10.31 -10.85
C LEU A 211 -2.20 10.45 -11.29
N VAL A 212 -2.84 11.58 -11.01
CA VAL A 212 -4.18 11.91 -11.53
C VAL A 212 -4.27 11.71 -13.05
N ARG A 213 -3.20 12.01 -13.80
CA ARG A 213 -3.16 11.82 -15.25
C ARG A 213 -3.21 10.35 -15.68
N VAL A 214 -2.73 9.46 -14.83
CA VAL A 214 -2.82 8.00 -15.06
C VAL A 214 -4.28 7.56 -15.01
N PHE A 215 -5.02 8.10 -14.05
CA PHE A 215 -6.46 7.81 -13.92
C PHE A 215 -7.31 8.53 -14.98
N ASP A 216 -6.80 9.59 -15.62
CA ASP A 216 -7.51 10.33 -16.68
C ASP A 216 -7.33 9.74 -18.09
N LEU A 217 -6.51 8.69 -18.24
CA LEU A 217 -6.32 8.04 -19.54
C LEU A 217 -7.63 7.45 -20.07
N PRO A 218 -7.90 7.60 -21.39
CA PRO A 218 -9.05 6.97 -22.00
C PRO A 218 -9.05 5.45 -21.75
N GLU A 219 -10.18 4.90 -21.36
CA GLU A 219 -10.39 3.48 -21.06
C GLU A 219 -9.87 2.55 -22.19
N LYS A 220 -10.01 3.01 -23.45
CA LYS A 220 -9.49 2.29 -24.63
C LYS A 220 -7.97 2.14 -24.62
N LEU A 221 -7.23 3.11 -24.11
CA LEU A 221 -5.77 3.04 -24.00
C LEU A 221 -5.33 2.14 -22.86
N VAL A 222 -6.09 2.12 -21.77
CA VAL A 222 -5.83 1.24 -20.62
C VAL A 222 -6.15 -0.22 -20.97
N LYS A 223 -7.16 -0.46 -21.83
CA LYS A 223 -7.54 -1.81 -22.33
C LYS A 223 -6.59 -2.41 -23.37
N VAL A 224 -5.68 -1.64 -23.94
CA VAL A 224 -4.69 -2.15 -24.92
C VAL A 224 -3.54 -2.89 -24.23
N CYS A 225 -3.41 -2.84 -22.91
CA CYS A 225 -2.55 -3.78 -22.19
C CYS A 225 -3.13 -5.19 -22.36
N PRO A 226 -2.42 -6.13 -23.05
CA PRO A 226 -2.96 -7.44 -23.44
C PRO A 226 -3.30 -8.34 -22.26
N HIS A 227 -2.97 -7.95 -21.06
CA HIS A 227 -3.32 -8.62 -19.81
C HIS A 227 -4.14 -7.64 -18.97
N HIS A 228 -5.35 -8.02 -18.58
CA HIS A 228 -6.30 -7.23 -17.80
C HIS A 228 -5.80 -6.80 -16.41
N MET A 229 -4.54 -7.07 -16.12
CA MET A 229 -3.80 -6.58 -14.97
C MET A 229 -2.77 -5.54 -15.40
N LEU A 230 -2.66 -4.48 -14.63
CA LEU A 230 -1.51 -3.59 -14.67
C LEU A 230 -0.34 -4.34 -14.01
N ILE A 231 0.30 -5.23 -14.80
CA ILE A 231 1.55 -5.86 -14.42
C ILE A 231 2.64 -4.93 -14.92
N TRP A 232 3.43 -4.45 -14.01
CA TRP A 232 4.66 -3.76 -14.34
C TRP A 232 5.65 -4.80 -14.86
N CYS A 233 5.84 -4.82 -16.18
CA CYS A 233 6.83 -5.59 -16.91
C CYS A 233 7.58 -6.65 -16.10
N GLU A 234 7.00 -7.83 -15.93
CA GLU A 234 7.81 -9.02 -15.71
C GLU A 234 8.45 -9.38 -17.06
N SER A 235 9.77 -9.27 -17.14
CA SER A 235 10.52 -9.94 -18.20
C SER A 235 10.32 -11.45 -18.02
N GLU A 236 9.93 -12.15 -19.08
CA GLU A 236 9.95 -13.61 -19.15
C GLU A 236 11.32 -14.11 -18.65
N GLY A 237 11.36 -14.65 -17.42
CA GLY A 237 12.60 -15.18 -16.89
C GLY A 237 12.85 -15.07 -15.39
N GLY A 238 11.83 -14.85 -14.56
CA GLY A 238 11.86 -15.21 -13.11
C GLY A 238 13.00 -14.66 -12.23
N THR A 239 13.71 -13.65 -12.67
CA THR A 239 14.68 -12.90 -11.84
C THR A 239 14.39 -11.43 -12.03
N GLY A 240 13.90 -10.76 -10.97
CA GLY A 240 13.57 -9.35 -10.97
C GLY A 240 14.71 -8.50 -11.52
N LYS A 241 14.66 -8.25 -12.82
CA LYS A 241 15.55 -7.30 -13.47
C LYS A 241 14.78 -6.02 -13.70
N VAL A 242 15.24 -4.96 -13.08
CA VAL A 242 14.96 -3.59 -13.51
C VAL A 242 15.05 -3.55 -15.04
N LEU A 243 13.99 -3.12 -15.71
CA LEU A 243 13.95 -3.00 -17.16
C LEU A 243 15.18 -2.27 -17.67
N SER A 244 15.88 -2.89 -18.64
CA SER A 244 16.94 -2.19 -19.35
C SER A 244 16.33 -1.00 -20.12
N PRO A 245 17.08 0.10 -20.32
CA PRO A 245 16.64 1.27 -21.07
C PRO A 245 16.09 0.96 -22.47
N GLU A 246 16.57 -0.11 -23.07
CA GLU A 246 16.19 -0.55 -24.42
C GLU A 246 14.78 -1.13 -24.48
N THR A 247 14.31 -1.78 -23.42
CA THR A 247 12.93 -2.33 -23.35
C THR A 247 11.89 -1.25 -23.06
N CYS A 248 12.28 -0.17 -22.38
CA CYS A 248 11.40 0.97 -22.09
C CYS A 248 11.16 1.88 -23.32
N SER A 249 12.06 1.83 -24.34
CA SER A 249 11.97 2.68 -25.53
C SER A 249 10.97 2.19 -26.58
N THR A 250 10.57 0.92 -26.54
CA THR A 250 9.74 0.31 -27.61
C THR A 250 8.30 0.06 -27.26
N SER A 251 7.90 0.21 -26.00
CA SER A 251 6.51 -0.05 -25.58
C SER A 251 6.04 1.00 -24.57
N LEU A 252 5.27 1.96 -25.02
CA LEU A 252 4.49 2.96 -24.27
C LEU A 252 5.19 3.64 -23.06
N PRO A 253 5.13 4.98 -22.94
CA PRO A 253 5.80 5.76 -21.90
C PRO A 253 5.24 5.57 -20.47
N PHE A 254 4.35 4.63 -20.27
CA PHE A 254 3.54 4.45 -19.07
C PHE A 254 4.30 3.91 -17.84
N PRO A 255 5.14 2.86 -17.94
CA PRO A 255 5.90 2.34 -16.80
C PRO A 255 6.88 3.36 -16.21
N CYS A 256 7.60 4.06 -17.08
CA CYS A 256 8.57 5.08 -16.65
C CYS A 256 7.90 6.28 -15.95
N THR A 257 6.67 6.62 -16.33
CA THR A 257 5.93 7.73 -15.71
C THR A 257 5.55 7.42 -14.26
N MET A 258 5.13 6.21 -13.95
CA MET A 258 4.79 5.81 -12.56
C MET A 258 6.04 5.72 -11.69
N CYS A 259 7.12 5.12 -12.18
CA CYS A 259 8.40 5.12 -11.47
C CYS A 259 8.89 6.54 -11.20
N ALA A 260 8.83 7.43 -12.21
CA ALA A 260 9.20 8.83 -12.05
C ALA A 260 8.30 9.56 -11.04
N LEU A 261 7.01 9.28 -11.01
CA LEU A 261 6.06 9.90 -10.07
C LEU A 261 6.23 9.37 -8.63
N CYS A 262 6.58 8.08 -8.47
CA CYS A 262 6.99 7.55 -7.18
C CYS A 262 8.30 8.21 -6.72
N ILE A 263 9.28 8.38 -7.61
CA ILE A 263 10.55 9.05 -7.35
C ILE A 263 10.31 10.54 -7.01
N GLU A 264 9.42 11.23 -7.72
CA GLU A 264 9.13 12.65 -7.46
C GLU A 264 8.51 12.86 -6.09
N GLN A 265 7.60 11.98 -5.64
CA GLN A 265 7.07 11.99 -4.28
C GLN A 265 8.16 11.64 -3.24
N VAL A 266 9.06 10.74 -3.55
CA VAL A 266 10.22 10.40 -2.72
C VAL A 266 11.25 11.55 -2.73
N HIS A 267 11.46 12.23 -3.85
CA HIS A 267 12.39 13.37 -3.97
C HIS A 267 11.90 14.62 -3.24
N LEU A 268 10.58 14.87 -3.19
CA LEU A 268 10.01 16.01 -2.46
C LEU A 268 10.21 15.90 -0.96
N THR A 269 10.43 14.68 -0.42
CA THR A 269 10.59 14.44 1.01
C THR A 269 11.95 14.81 1.56
N ASN A 270 13.03 14.74 0.77
CA ASN A 270 14.37 14.78 1.39
C ASN A 270 15.51 15.22 0.47
N VAL A 271 15.40 16.35 -0.16
CA VAL A 271 16.58 17.00 -0.80
C VAL A 271 17.70 17.26 0.21
N SER A 272 17.45 17.12 1.52
CA SER A 272 18.43 17.39 2.58
C SER A 272 19.08 16.17 3.23
N ASN A 273 18.60 14.94 2.99
CA ASN A 273 19.10 13.76 3.72
C ASN A 273 19.47 12.60 2.79
N GLY A 274 20.77 12.37 2.60
CA GLY A 274 21.33 11.33 1.72
C GLY A 274 20.93 9.86 2.05
N PHE A 275 20.21 9.60 3.15
CA PHE A 275 19.77 8.26 3.53
C PHE A 275 18.69 7.70 2.57
N LEU A 276 17.70 8.50 2.20
CA LEU A 276 16.65 8.04 1.29
C LEU A 276 17.21 7.76 -0.11
N GLN A 277 18.18 8.58 -0.53
CA GLN A 277 18.87 8.40 -1.80
C GLN A 277 19.67 7.10 -1.85
N SER A 278 20.19 6.64 -0.72
CA SER A 278 20.93 5.37 -0.62
C SER A 278 20.04 4.12 -0.64
N ARG A 279 18.71 4.26 -0.55
CA ARG A 279 17.75 3.13 -0.55
C ARG A 279 16.73 3.18 -1.68
N ILE A 280 16.83 4.15 -2.58
CA ILE A 280 15.92 4.28 -3.74
C ILE A 280 15.89 2.99 -4.57
N ASP A 281 17.03 2.37 -4.82
CA ASP A 281 17.17 1.11 -5.57
C ASP A 281 16.40 -0.04 -4.90
N VAL A 282 16.40 -0.11 -3.57
CA VAL A 282 15.65 -1.10 -2.81
C VAL A 282 14.15 -0.88 -3.00
N TYR A 283 13.67 0.37 -2.93
CA TYR A 283 12.27 0.68 -3.15
C TYR A 283 11.86 0.43 -4.60
N LEU A 284 12.64 0.89 -5.58
CA LEU A 284 12.35 0.73 -7.01
C LEU A 284 12.44 -0.71 -7.50
N SER A 285 13.18 -1.58 -6.82
CA SER A 285 13.25 -3.01 -7.15
C SER A 285 11.95 -3.76 -6.80
N ARG A 286 11.07 -3.17 -5.97
CA ARG A 286 9.86 -3.80 -5.45
C ARG A 286 8.58 -3.06 -5.83
N TYR A 287 8.66 -1.76 -6.04
CA TYR A 287 7.50 -0.91 -6.27
C TYR A 287 7.61 -0.15 -7.59
N PRO A 288 6.51 0.03 -8.31
CA PRO A 288 5.16 -0.42 -7.97
C PRO A 288 4.95 -1.92 -8.19
N ASP A 289 4.09 -2.55 -7.39
CA ASP A 289 3.60 -3.91 -7.60
C ASP A 289 2.26 -3.91 -8.37
N SER A 290 1.71 -5.08 -8.67
CA SER A 290 0.54 -5.23 -9.53
C SER A 290 -0.79 -5.03 -8.80
N THR A 291 -1.79 -4.58 -9.57
CA THR A 291 -3.21 -4.53 -9.18
C THR A 291 -4.10 -4.70 -10.41
N SER A 292 -5.40 -4.90 -10.23
CA SER A 292 -6.32 -5.07 -11.33
C SER A 292 -6.66 -3.74 -12.03
N LEU A 293 -7.02 -3.84 -13.31
CA LEU A 293 -7.58 -2.71 -14.06
C LEU A 293 -8.88 -2.19 -13.41
N LYS A 294 -9.74 -3.10 -12.92
CA LYS A 294 -10.99 -2.72 -12.24
C LYS A 294 -10.70 -1.87 -11.00
N ASN A 295 -9.63 -2.18 -10.24
CA ASN A 295 -9.21 -1.37 -9.10
C ASN A 295 -8.81 0.05 -9.52
N MET A 296 -8.05 0.19 -10.59
CA MET A 296 -7.67 1.51 -11.11
C MET A 296 -8.87 2.31 -11.63
N LEU A 297 -9.82 1.65 -12.31
CA LEU A 297 -11.06 2.30 -12.77
C LEU A 297 -11.96 2.72 -11.61
N HIS A 298 -12.00 1.94 -10.52
CA HIS A 298 -12.73 2.31 -9.31
C HIS A 298 -12.10 3.55 -8.64
N TRP A 299 -10.77 3.61 -8.54
CA TRP A 299 -10.07 4.82 -8.09
C TRP A 299 -10.37 6.03 -8.97
N ARG A 300 -10.40 5.86 -10.28
CA ARG A 300 -10.82 6.93 -11.20
C ARG A 300 -12.21 7.49 -10.85
N GLN A 301 -13.16 6.64 -10.50
CA GLN A 301 -14.50 7.07 -10.09
C GLN A 301 -14.49 7.86 -8.78
N VAL A 302 -13.61 7.52 -7.86
CA VAL A 302 -13.43 8.25 -6.58
C VAL A 302 -12.78 9.61 -6.78
N ILE A 303 -11.80 9.69 -7.71
CA ILE A 303 -11.07 10.94 -8.02
C ILE A 303 -11.96 11.90 -8.84
N PHE A 304 -12.72 11.38 -9.80
CA PHE A 304 -13.53 12.15 -10.74
C PHE A 304 -15.02 11.79 -10.67
N PRO A 305 -15.71 12.07 -9.57
CA PRO A 305 -17.11 11.67 -9.41
C PRO A 305 -18.07 12.28 -10.43
N ALA A 306 -17.70 13.44 -11.05
CA ALA A 306 -18.49 14.11 -12.07
C ALA A 306 -18.29 13.55 -13.50
N PHE A 307 -17.27 12.74 -13.73
CA PHE A 307 -16.94 12.17 -15.05
C PHE A 307 -17.43 10.73 -15.23
N LEU A 308 -18.52 10.33 -14.58
CA LEU A 308 -19.14 9.03 -14.80
C LEU A 308 -19.79 9.03 -16.19
N PRO A 309 -19.21 8.41 -17.24
CA PRO A 309 -19.91 8.25 -18.48
C PRO A 309 -21.05 7.25 -18.25
N GLN A 310 -22.25 7.59 -18.69
CA GLN A 310 -23.43 6.68 -18.70
C GLN A 310 -23.21 5.40 -19.51
N THR A 311 -22.02 5.14 -20.02
CA THR A 311 -21.70 4.08 -20.98
C THR A 311 -20.56 3.16 -20.54
N THR A 312 -20.15 3.13 -19.27
CA THR A 312 -19.09 2.20 -18.84
C THR A 312 -19.67 0.81 -18.61
N LEU A 313 -19.78 0.05 -19.68
CA LEU A 313 -20.42 -1.28 -19.78
C LEU A 313 -19.62 -2.41 -19.09
N PHE A 314 -18.54 -2.14 -18.38
CA PHE A 314 -17.64 -3.16 -17.82
C PHE A 314 -17.31 -3.06 -16.32
N VAL A 315 -17.71 -2.00 -15.65
CA VAL A 315 -17.81 -2.03 -14.19
C VAL A 315 -19.26 -2.42 -13.90
N PHE A 316 -19.49 -3.56 -13.29
CA PHE A 316 -20.83 -4.11 -13.00
C PHE A 316 -21.70 -3.22 -12.10
N GLN A 317 -21.18 -2.08 -11.67
CA GLN A 317 -21.89 -1.02 -10.95
C GLN A 317 -21.64 0.31 -11.64
N THR A 318 -22.71 0.95 -12.09
CA THR A 318 -22.69 2.27 -12.74
C THR A 318 -22.32 3.41 -11.76
N THR A 319 -22.42 3.16 -10.47
CA THR A 319 -22.03 4.06 -9.37
C THR A 319 -21.29 3.27 -8.30
N PRO A 320 -20.16 3.78 -7.75
CA PRO A 320 -19.51 3.18 -6.60
C PRO A 320 -20.49 3.03 -5.45
N PRO A 321 -20.43 1.96 -4.64
CA PRO A 321 -21.25 1.83 -3.47
C PRO A 321 -20.95 2.99 -2.50
N PHE A 322 -21.99 3.54 -1.91
CA PHE A 322 -21.85 4.55 -0.85
C PHE A 322 -21.58 3.82 0.47
N TYR A 323 -20.51 4.21 1.17
CA TYR A 323 -20.16 3.65 2.46
C TYR A 323 -20.49 4.63 3.58
N GLU A 324 -21.25 4.17 4.56
CA GLU A 324 -21.63 4.95 5.74
C GLU A 324 -20.55 4.82 6.81
N LEU A 325 -19.52 5.67 6.75
CA LEU A 325 -18.37 5.65 7.68
C LEU A 325 -18.81 5.82 9.14
N GLU A 326 -19.94 6.45 9.38
CA GLU A 326 -20.56 6.68 10.68
C GLU A 326 -20.95 5.36 11.39
N ASN A 327 -21.10 4.27 10.62
CA ASN A 327 -21.42 2.95 11.17
C ASN A 327 -20.21 2.28 11.82
N MET A 328 -18.97 2.65 11.46
CA MET A 328 -17.77 2.13 12.08
C MET A 328 -17.71 2.50 13.57
N LYS A 329 -17.51 1.51 14.43
CA LYS A 329 -17.41 1.66 15.89
C LYS A 329 -15.99 1.37 16.42
N ALA A 330 -15.15 0.74 15.64
CA ALA A 330 -13.73 0.53 15.98
C ALA A 330 -13.07 1.89 16.30
N PRO A 331 -12.29 1.99 17.40
CA PRO A 331 -11.56 3.21 17.73
C PRO A 331 -10.55 3.52 16.62
N LEU A 332 -10.50 4.79 16.16
CA LEU A 332 -9.61 5.25 15.10
C LEU A 332 -8.54 6.21 15.63
N ALA A 333 -7.30 5.96 15.25
CA ALA A 333 -6.20 6.93 15.33
C ALA A 333 -5.66 7.20 13.91
N ALA A 334 -5.49 8.47 13.54
CA ALA A 334 -5.13 8.85 12.17
C ALA A 334 -3.98 9.86 12.11
N TRP A 335 -3.04 9.65 11.18
CA TRP A 335 -1.95 10.58 10.85
C TRP A 335 -2.01 10.95 9.37
N TYR A 336 -1.89 12.23 9.05
CA TYR A 336 -1.95 12.72 7.69
C TYR A 336 -0.99 13.88 7.44
N GLY A 337 -0.49 13.98 6.21
CA GLY A 337 0.59 14.86 5.81
C GLY A 337 0.09 16.16 5.17
N GLY A 338 0.78 17.27 5.46
CA GLY A 338 0.45 18.57 4.86
C GLY A 338 0.89 18.72 3.41
N LYS A 339 1.95 17.99 3.05
CA LYS A 339 2.48 17.94 1.66
C LYS A 339 2.07 16.66 0.93
N ASP A 340 1.13 15.92 1.47
CA ASP A 340 0.59 14.72 0.83
C ASP A 340 -0.33 15.12 -0.34
N TRP A 341 0.11 14.83 -1.56
CA TRP A 341 -0.62 15.14 -2.78
C TRP A 341 -1.55 14.00 -3.21
N ILE A 342 -1.44 12.84 -2.58
CA ILE A 342 -2.28 11.65 -2.85
C ILE A 342 -3.42 11.60 -1.85
N SER A 343 -3.13 11.51 -0.54
CA SER A 343 -4.09 11.65 0.54
C SER A 343 -4.16 13.13 0.95
N ALA A 344 -4.82 13.95 0.12
CA ALA A 344 -4.84 15.39 0.32
C ALA A 344 -5.47 15.76 1.69
N PRO A 345 -4.86 16.69 2.46
CA PRO A 345 -5.41 17.11 3.75
C PRO A 345 -6.86 17.59 3.67
N GLU A 346 -7.25 18.16 2.55
CA GLU A 346 -8.61 18.63 2.28
C GLU A 346 -9.61 17.45 2.32
N ASP A 347 -9.27 16.32 1.69
CA ASP A 347 -10.11 15.12 1.68
C ASP A 347 -10.13 14.43 3.06
N VAL A 348 -8.99 14.40 3.75
CA VAL A 348 -8.91 13.87 5.12
C VAL A 348 -9.79 14.68 6.08
N ASN A 349 -9.81 16.00 5.94
CA ASN A 349 -10.66 16.88 6.76
C ASN A 349 -12.17 16.72 6.46
N ILE A 350 -12.55 16.15 5.31
CA ILE A 350 -13.94 15.75 5.02
C ILE A 350 -14.23 14.39 5.67
N THR A 351 -13.26 13.48 5.68
CA THR A 351 -13.42 12.10 6.16
C THR A 351 -13.49 11.99 7.68
N LEU A 352 -12.51 12.55 8.40
CA LEU A 352 -12.35 12.32 9.84
C LEU A 352 -13.55 12.79 10.68
N PRO A 353 -14.25 13.89 10.38
CA PRO A 353 -15.45 14.29 11.11
C PRO A 353 -16.63 13.30 11.02
N ARG A 354 -16.63 12.42 10.02
CA ARG A 354 -17.64 11.37 9.84
C ARG A 354 -17.41 10.15 10.74
N ILE A 355 -16.24 10.03 11.34
CA ILE A 355 -15.89 8.90 12.20
C ILE A 355 -16.36 9.15 13.62
N THR A 356 -17.30 8.32 14.08
CA THR A 356 -17.94 8.50 15.39
C THR A 356 -17.03 8.19 16.57
N ASN A 357 -16.01 7.34 16.40
CA ASN A 357 -15.05 6.93 17.43
C ASN A 357 -13.61 7.31 17.06
N LEU A 358 -13.40 8.58 16.69
CA LEU A 358 -12.07 9.13 16.42
C LEU A 358 -11.38 9.46 17.76
N MET A 359 -10.42 8.62 18.16
CA MET A 359 -9.69 8.74 19.42
C MET A 359 -8.49 9.68 19.32
N TYR A 360 -7.85 9.71 18.16
CA TYR A 360 -6.63 10.49 17.94
C TYR A 360 -6.52 10.93 16.48
N LYS A 361 -6.01 12.15 16.27
CA LYS A 361 -5.59 12.59 14.93
C LYS A 361 -4.38 13.51 15.03
N LYS A 362 -3.45 13.36 14.08
CA LYS A 362 -2.28 14.24 13.98
C LYS A 362 -2.06 14.69 12.54
N TYR A 363 -1.99 16.00 12.36
CA TYR A 363 -1.56 16.64 11.14
C TYR A 363 -0.06 16.90 11.20
N ILE A 364 0.70 16.44 10.20
CA ILE A 364 2.15 16.63 10.11
C ILE A 364 2.45 17.48 8.87
N PRO A 365 2.71 18.80 9.04
CA PRO A 365 2.77 19.76 7.93
C PRO A 365 3.77 19.39 6.83
N GLU A 366 4.90 18.78 7.21
CA GLU A 366 6.01 18.49 6.30
C GLU A 366 5.90 17.14 5.60
N PHE A 367 5.03 16.23 6.08
CA PHE A 367 4.94 14.87 5.54
C PHE A 367 4.26 14.85 4.17
N VAL A 368 4.88 14.12 3.27
CA VAL A 368 4.28 13.64 2.01
C VAL A 368 3.80 12.19 2.18
N HIS A 369 3.20 11.64 1.13
CA HIS A 369 2.55 10.33 1.17
C HIS A 369 3.46 9.20 1.68
N PHE A 370 4.66 9.07 1.16
CA PHE A 370 5.59 7.98 1.53
C PHE A 370 6.36 8.19 2.84
N ASP A 371 6.29 9.37 3.47
CA ASP A 371 6.97 9.62 4.75
C ASP A 371 6.45 8.73 5.88
N PHE A 372 5.19 8.27 5.79
CA PHE A 372 4.59 7.37 6.76
C PHE A 372 5.21 5.97 6.76
N LEU A 373 5.86 5.56 5.68
CA LEU A 373 6.53 4.26 5.53
C LEU A 373 8.05 4.37 5.56
N TRP A 374 8.58 5.35 4.82
CA TRP A 374 10.02 5.42 4.52
C TRP A 374 10.68 6.69 5.02
N GLY A 375 9.93 7.62 5.61
CA GLY A 375 10.45 8.87 6.15
C GLY A 375 11.34 8.64 7.37
N MET A 376 12.48 9.33 7.43
CA MET A 376 13.40 9.25 8.56
C MET A 376 12.76 9.67 9.89
N GLN A 377 11.74 10.51 9.84
CA GLN A 377 11.03 10.99 11.02
C GLN A 377 9.77 10.16 11.34
N ALA A 378 9.49 9.09 10.58
CA ALA A 378 8.29 8.28 10.78
C ALA A 378 8.22 7.71 12.21
N TYR A 379 9.35 7.26 12.76
CA TYR A 379 9.39 6.78 14.14
C TYR A 379 8.97 7.86 15.14
N GLU A 380 9.62 9.02 15.13
CA GLU A 380 9.38 10.09 16.11
C GLU A 380 8.01 10.76 15.92
N GLN A 381 7.54 10.89 14.68
CA GLN A 381 6.31 11.61 14.38
C GLN A 381 5.06 10.73 14.40
N VAL A 382 5.20 9.41 14.23
CA VAL A 382 4.07 8.49 14.05
C VAL A 382 4.18 7.25 14.94
N TYR A 383 5.26 6.44 14.78
CA TYR A 383 5.30 5.09 15.35
C TYR A 383 5.40 5.09 16.88
N LYS A 384 6.12 6.03 17.45
CA LYS A 384 6.22 6.21 18.91
C LYS A 384 4.86 6.47 19.55
N GLU A 385 4.09 7.40 18.98
CA GLU A 385 2.75 7.72 19.48
C GLU A 385 1.78 6.57 19.27
N MET A 386 1.90 5.83 18.15
CA MET A 386 1.13 4.61 17.90
C MET A 386 1.36 3.57 19.00
N LEU A 387 2.62 3.31 19.36
CA LEU A 387 2.98 2.40 20.46
C LEU A 387 2.37 2.85 21.79
N GLU A 388 2.47 4.15 22.11
CA GLU A 388 1.86 4.71 23.34
C GLU A 388 0.33 4.53 23.37
N LEU A 389 -0.35 4.69 22.23
CA LEU A 389 -1.78 4.45 22.12
C LEU A 389 -2.14 2.96 22.27
N MET A 390 -1.33 2.07 21.68
CA MET A 390 -1.50 0.62 21.84
C MET A 390 -1.33 0.20 23.32
N GLU A 391 -0.30 0.69 24.01
CA GLU A 391 -0.07 0.41 25.43
C GLU A 391 -1.23 0.86 26.32
N ARG A 392 -1.78 2.04 26.07
CA ARG A 392 -2.92 2.59 26.85
C ARG A 392 -4.24 1.84 26.58
N SER A 393 -4.33 1.13 25.49
CA SER A 393 -5.53 0.35 25.09
C SER A 393 -5.44 -1.11 25.53
N THR A 394 -4.31 -1.53 26.10
CA THR A 394 -4.09 -2.88 26.63
C THR A 394 -4.72 -3.00 27.99
#